data_6b6de19b50909818e2b3afa27b2880da
#
_entry.id   6b6de19b50909818e2b3afa27b2880da
#
_cell.length_a   1.000
_cell.length_b   1.000
_cell.length_c   1.000
_cell.angle_alpha   90.00
_cell.angle_beta   90.00
_cell.angle_gamma   90.00
#
_symmetry.space_group_name_H-M   'P 1'
#
loop_
_entity.id
_entity.type
_entity.pdbx_description
1 polymer ?
#
loop_
_entity_poly.entity_id
_entity_poly.type
_entity_poly.pdbx_seq_one_letter_code
_entity_poly.pdbx_strand_id
1 'polypeptide(L)'
;MIEENCSIRKTDEQAISASDTERAWPVQERHIYAQTNIQLYNQLCEIGFSGGELEKMWMAYDLAASLFADKHRASGKPFTSHLVRTASILAAYGTTAPVVIAGPLHAAYEQGDFXSFGKNSPAAGKVTVHQFVDEDVEVVITRYAALQWNAEAIQTMLEGSPE
;
A
#
# COMPACT_ATOMS: atom_id res chain seq x y z
N MET A 1 -14.98 10.77 -12.74
CA MET A 1 -13.88 11.73 -12.56
C MET A 1 -12.52 11.07 -12.31
N ILE A 2 -12.46 9.87 -11.76
CA ILE A 2 -11.20 9.15 -11.47
C ILE A 2 -10.63 8.48 -12.74
N GLU A 3 -11.49 8.01 -13.63
CA GLU A 3 -11.07 7.31 -14.86
C GLU A 3 -10.41 8.21 -15.91
N GLU A 4 -10.81 9.50 -16.00
CA GLU A 4 -10.26 10.43 -16.98
C GLU A 4 -8.79 10.80 -16.71
N ASN A 5 -8.37 10.84 -15.46
CA ASN A 5 -7.00 11.23 -15.10
C ASN A 5 -5.94 10.14 -15.38
N CYS A 6 -6.36 8.88 -15.46
CA CYS A 6 -5.44 7.79 -15.77
C CYS A 6 -5.17 7.67 -17.29
N SER A 7 -6.07 8.22 -18.13
CA SER A 7 -6.00 8.14 -19.60
C SER A 7 -5.10 9.18 -20.26
N ILE A 8 -4.77 10.26 -19.55
CA ILE A 8 -4.13 11.45 -20.16
C ILE A 8 -2.64 11.23 -20.46
N ARG A 9 -2.00 10.23 -19.88
CA ARG A 9 -0.55 10.04 -20.06
C ARG A 9 -0.13 9.16 -21.25
N LYS A 10 -1.05 8.63 -22.04
CA LYS A 10 -0.69 7.72 -23.16
C LYS A 10 -0.48 8.42 -24.52
N THR A 11 -0.58 9.76 -24.61
CA THR A 11 -0.64 10.43 -25.92
C THR A 11 0.51 11.36 -26.26
N ASP A 12 1.54 11.55 -25.44
CA ASP A 12 2.65 12.44 -25.79
C ASP A 12 4.01 11.74 -25.84
N GLU A 13 4.12 10.76 -26.75
CA GLU A 13 5.41 10.26 -27.19
C GLU A 13 5.90 11.15 -28.35
N GLN A 14 6.13 12.44 -28.07
CA GLN A 14 6.77 13.33 -29.03
C GLN A 14 8.28 13.21 -28.91
N ALA A 15 8.89 13.00 -30.06
CA ALA A 15 10.31 12.72 -30.26
C ALA A 15 11.22 13.74 -29.54
N ILE A 16 11.94 13.26 -28.55
CA ILE A 16 13.08 13.95 -27.94
C ILE A 16 14.21 13.94 -28.99
N SER A 17 14.72 15.11 -29.36
CA SER A 17 15.76 15.21 -30.37
C SER A 17 17.05 14.57 -29.89
N ALA A 18 17.83 14.01 -30.85
CA ALA A 18 19.07 13.28 -30.60
C ALA A 18 20.16 14.08 -29.85
N SER A 19 20.00 15.40 -29.71
CA SER A 19 20.96 16.26 -29.00
C SER A 19 20.80 16.27 -27.47
N ASP A 20 19.65 15.82 -26.97
CA ASP A 20 19.36 15.80 -25.53
C ASP A 20 19.79 14.49 -24.85
N THR A 21 20.22 13.50 -25.64
CA THR A 21 20.57 12.16 -25.16
C THR A 21 21.94 12.11 -24.44
N GLU A 22 22.80 13.13 -24.62
CA GLU A 22 24.14 13.12 -24.04
C GLU A 22 24.22 13.55 -22.58
N ARG A 23 23.10 14.05 -22.01
CA ARG A 23 23.03 14.44 -20.59
C ARG A 23 22.19 13.52 -19.71
N ALA A 24 21.80 12.37 -20.24
CA ALA A 24 21.11 11.39 -19.41
C ALA A 24 22.12 10.79 -18.43
N TRP A 25 22.05 11.20 -17.18
CA TRP A 25 22.65 10.44 -16.09
C TRP A 25 22.20 8.99 -16.22
N PRO A 26 23.12 8.02 -16.07
CA PRO A 26 22.67 6.62 -16.06
C PRO A 26 21.58 6.50 -15.00
N VAL A 27 20.35 6.37 -15.46
CA VAL A 27 19.22 6.05 -14.58
C VAL A 27 19.48 4.63 -14.12
N GLN A 28 20.28 4.52 -13.07
CA GLN A 28 20.27 3.31 -12.27
C GLN A 28 18.80 3.07 -11.95
N GLU A 29 18.28 1.93 -12.34
CA GLU A 29 16.91 1.53 -12.00
C GLU A 29 16.80 1.45 -10.47
N ARG A 30 16.74 2.61 -9.85
CA ARG A 30 16.32 2.70 -8.45
C ARG A 30 14.84 2.45 -8.47
N HIS A 31 14.45 1.30 -7.99
CA HIS A 31 13.06 1.11 -7.59
C HIS A 31 12.75 2.16 -6.53
N ILE A 32 12.34 3.33 -6.98
CA ILE A 32 11.92 4.40 -6.07
C ILE A 32 10.53 4.05 -5.63
N TYR A 33 10.44 3.36 -4.51
CA TYR A 33 9.15 3.06 -3.90
C TYR A 33 8.48 4.35 -3.43
N ALA A 34 7.19 4.43 -3.62
CA ALA A 34 6.39 5.60 -3.26
C ALA A 34 6.59 5.98 -1.77
N GLN A 35 6.69 7.26 -1.52
CA GLN A 35 6.79 7.83 -0.17
C GLN A 35 5.54 8.67 0.16
N THR A 36 4.74 8.99 -0.85
CA THR A 36 3.51 9.77 -0.72
C THR A 36 2.36 9.04 -1.40
N ASN A 37 1.14 9.35 -0.99
CA ASN A 37 -0.08 8.80 -1.61
C ASN A 37 -0.17 9.12 -3.10
N ILE A 38 0.28 10.31 -3.53
CA ILE A 38 0.27 10.71 -4.95
C ILE A 38 1.22 9.82 -5.77
N GLN A 39 2.42 9.57 -5.24
CA GLN A 39 3.38 8.67 -5.90
C GLN A 39 2.83 7.24 -6.02
N LEU A 40 2.19 6.74 -4.95
CA LEU A 40 1.57 5.43 -4.94
C LEU A 40 0.42 5.37 -5.97
N TYR A 41 -0.45 6.38 -5.99
CA TYR A 41 -1.56 6.47 -6.94
C TYR A 41 -1.05 6.38 -8.39
N ASN A 42 -0.03 7.18 -8.73
CA ASN A 42 0.56 7.17 -10.07
C ASN A 42 1.12 5.80 -10.42
N GLN A 43 1.85 5.17 -9.50
CA GLN A 43 2.40 3.82 -9.69
C GLN A 43 1.28 2.81 -9.96
N LEU A 44 0.19 2.85 -9.19
CA LEU A 44 -0.94 1.91 -9.34
C LEU A 44 -1.66 2.13 -10.68
N CYS A 45 -1.81 3.38 -11.11
CA CYS A 45 -2.33 3.69 -12.46
C CYS A 45 -1.43 3.10 -13.55
N GLU A 46 -0.12 3.27 -13.43
CA GLU A 46 0.87 2.79 -14.41
C GLU A 46 0.85 1.27 -14.56
N ILE A 47 0.65 0.53 -13.47
CA ILE A 47 0.59 -0.94 -13.50
C ILE A 47 -0.82 -1.48 -13.80
N GLY A 48 -1.80 -0.61 -14.01
CA GLY A 48 -3.11 -0.99 -14.56
C GLY A 48 -4.21 -1.27 -13.54
N PHE A 49 -4.10 -0.73 -12.32
CA PHE A 49 -5.20 -0.80 -11.35
C PHE A 49 -6.46 -0.13 -11.92
N SER A 50 -7.59 -0.80 -11.82
CA SER A 50 -8.89 -0.27 -12.23
C SER A 50 -9.34 0.89 -11.33
N GLY A 51 -10.26 1.72 -11.82
CA GLY A 51 -10.83 2.82 -11.03
C GLY A 51 -11.40 2.35 -9.69
N GLY A 52 -12.05 1.19 -9.67
CA GLY A 52 -12.60 0.61 -8.43
C GLY A 52 -11.50 0.20 -7.43
N GLU A 53 -10.39 -0.37 -7.91
CA GLU A 53 -9.26 -0.74 -7.06
C GLU A 53 -8.54 0.51 -6.51
N LEU A 54 -8.44 1.55 -7.32
CA LEU A 54 -7.86 2.84 -6.89
C LEU A 54 -8.73 3.50 -5.81
N GLU A 55 -10.06 3.44 -5.96
CA GLU A 55 -11.00 3.94 -4.95
C GLU A 55 -10.83 3.20 -3.62
N LYS A 56 -10.76 1.86 -3.66
CA LYS A 56 -10.52 1.01 -2.47
C LYS A 56 -9.17 1.33 -1.83
N MET A 57 -8.12 1.51 -2.62
CA MET A 57 -6.80 1.92 -2.11
C MET A 57 -6.88 3.28 -1.41
N TRP A 58 -7.65 4.23 -1.98
CA TRP A 58 -7.85 5.54 -1.37
C TRP A 58 -8.56 5.41 -0.02
N MET A 59 -9.62 4.61 0.06
CA MET A 59 -10.36 4.36 1.31
C MET A 59 -9.47 3.72 2.38
N ALA A 60 -8.66 2.74 1.99
CA ALA A 60 -7.69 2.08 2.88
C ALA A 60 -6.63 3.08 3.38
N TYR A 61 -6.13 3.95 2.50
CA TYR A 61 -5.16 4.98 2.85
C TYR A 61 -5.76 6.01 3.82
N ASP A 62 -6.99 6.47 3.56
CA ASP A 62 -7.67 7.48 4.39
C ASP A 62 -7.92 6.93 5.81
N LEU A 63 -8.37 5.68 5.91
CA LEU A 63 -8.49 5.00 7.19
C LEU A 63 -7.13 4.89 7.89
N ALA A 64 -6.09 4.47 7.18
CA ALA A 64 -4.74 4.37 7.73
C ALA A 64 -4.23 5.73 8.20
N ALA A 65 -4.45 6.80 7.43
CA ALA A 65 -4.06 8.16 7.81
C ALA A 65 -4.73 8.59 9.13
N SER A 66 -6.00 8.20 9.32
CA SER A 66 -6.73 8.47 10.56
C SER A 66 -6.22 7.63 11.74
N LEU A 67 -5.99 6.32 11.53
CA LEU A 67 -5.54 5.40 12.58
C LEU A 67 -4.11 5.69 13.06
N PHE A 68 -3.29 6.32 12.23
CA PHE A 68 -1.87 6.54 12.50
C PHE A 68 -1.47 8.02 12.47
N ALA A 69 -2.43 8.94 12.64
CA ALA A 69 -2.22 10.39 12.50
C ALA A 69 -1.06 10.92 13.33
N ASP A 70 -0.95 10.49 14.58
CA ASP A 70 0.07 10.98 15.53
C ASP A 70 1.29 10.06 15.64
N LYS A 71 1.37 9.03 14.80
CA LYS A 71 2.44 8.03 14.90
C LYS A 71 3.62 8.36 14.01
N HIS A 72 4.81 8.21 14.57
CA HIS A 72 6.07 8.40 13.88
C HIS A 72 6.99 7.20 14.11
N ARG A 73 7.83 6.91 13.13
CA ARG A 73 8.88 5.91 13.28
C ARG A 73 10.05 6.49 14.09
N ALA A 74 10.93 5.63 14.60
CA ALA A 74 12.12 6.03 15.31
C ALA A 74 13.02 7.02 14.49
N SER A 75 12.90 6.99 13.17
CA SER A 75 13.57 7.91 12.24
C SER A 75 12.94 9.31 12.18
N GLY A 76 11.83 9.55 12.88
CA GLY A 76 11.08 10.81 12.84
C GLY A 76 10.11 10.92 11.66
N LYS A 77 10.10 9.98 10.73
CA LYS A 77 9.16 10.01 9.58
C LYS A 77 7.75 9.63 10.04
N PRO A 78 6.70 10.27 9.48
CA PRO A 78 5.33 9.83 9.74
C PRO A 78 5.15 8.34 9.45
N PHE A 79 4.37 7.66 10.28
CA PHE A 79 4.13 6.22 10.10
C PHE A 79 3.43 5.93 8.76
N THR A 80 2.58 6.86 8.30
CA THR A 80 1.89 6.76 7.01
C THR A 80 2.85 6.62 5.82
N SER A 81 4.04 7.24 5.86
CA SER A 81 5.06 7.06 4.81
C SER A 81 5.55 5.61 4.72
N HIS A 82 5.63 4.91 5.85
CA HIS A 82 5.96 3.48 5.88
C HIS A 82 4.83 2.66 5.24
N LEU A 83 3.59 2.97 5.57
CA LEU A 83 2.41 2.26 5.08
C LEU A 83 2.29 2.39 3.55
N VAL A 84 2.44 3.61 3.02
CA VAL A 84 2.48 3.89 1.57
C VAL A 84 3.59 3.09 0.90
N ARG A 85 4.78 3.11 1.49
CA ARG A 85 5.94 2.39 0.94
C ARG A 85 5.70 0.88 0.92
N THR A 86 5.04 0.32 1.94
CA THR A 86 4.68 -1.10 1.98
C THR A 86 3.78 -1.46 0.80
N ALA A 87 2.71 -0.70 0.56
CA ALA A 87 1.82 -0.91 -0.58
C ALA A 87 2.58 -0.80 -1.92
N SER A 88 3.46 0.20 -2.04
CA SER A 88 4.29 0.42 -3.23
C SER A 88 5.21 -0.78 -3.53
N ILE A 89 5.82 -1.35 -2.49
CA ILE A 89 6.67 -2.54 -2.62
C ILE A 89 5.83 -3.74 -3.09
N LEU A 90 4.69 -3.99 -2.44
CA LEU A 90 3.78 -5.07 -2.80
C LEU A 90 3.34 -4.96 -4.27
N ALA A 91 2.99 -3.76 -4.71
CA ALA A 91 2.61 -3.47 -6.08
C ALA A 91 3.78 -3.74 -7.06
N ALA A 92 5.00 -3.32 -6.71
CA ALA A 92 6.19 -3.52 -7.53
C ALA A 92 6.54 -5.02 -7.69
N TYR A 93 6.20 -5.83 -6.69
CA TYR A 93 6.39 -7.29 -6.76
C TYR A 93 5.23 -8.02 -7.45
N GLY A 94 4.26 -7.31 -8.00
CA GLY A 94 3.15 -7.89 -8.76
C GLY A 94 2.18 -8.71 -7.92
N THR A 95 2.02 -8.38 -6.63
CA THR A 95 1.03 -9.06 -5.80
C THR A 95 -0.39 -8.65 -6.19
N THR A 96 -1.39 -9.42 -5.75
CA THR A 96 -2.79 -9.14 -6.11
C THR A 96 -3.29 -7.83 -5.49
N ALA A 97 -4.29 -7.22 -6.11
CA ALA A 97 -4.85 -5.95 -5.63
C ALA A 97 -5.28 -5.98 -4.16
N PRO A 98 -5.97 -7.03 -3.65
CA PRO A 98 -6.29 -7.07 -2.21
C PRO A 98 -5.05 -7.02 -1.31
N VAL A 99 -3.94 -7.65 -1.70
CA VAL A 99 -2.69 -7.64 -0.92
C VAL A 99 -2.08 -6.23 -0.92
N VAL A 100 -2.07 -5.56 -2.09
CA VAL A 100 -1.57 -4.18 -2.20
C VAL A 100 -2.43 -3.22 -1.35
N ILE A 101 -3.76 -3.36 -1.44
CA ILE A 101 -4.73 -2.51 -0.71
C ILE A 101 -4.64 -2.76 0.81
N ALA A 102 -4.33 -3.99 1.24
CA ALA A 102 -4.09 -4.29 2.65
C ALA A 102 -2.80 -3.63 3.19
N GLY A 103 -1.85 -3.30 2.29
CA GLY A 103 -0.55 -2.73 2.68
C GLY A 103 -0.62 -1.55 3.64
N PRO A 104 -1.44 -0.50 3.38
CA PRO A 104 -1.59 0.62 4.32
C PRO A 104 -2.18 0.22 5.68
N LEU A 105 -2.90 -0.88 5.76
CA LEU A 105 -3.64 -1.30 6.96
C LEU A 105 -2.99 -2.49 7.70
N HIS A 106 -1.82 -2.99 7.23
CA HIS A 106 -1.21 -4.20 7.79
C HIS A 106 -0.98 -4.14 9.31
N ALA A 107 -0.68 -2.94 9.85
CA ALA A 107 -0.42 -2.73 11.28
C ALA A 107 -1.67 -2.23 12.04
N ALA A 108 -2.85 -2.18 11.40
CA ALA A 108 -4.04 -1.54 11.99
C ALA A 108 -4.46 -2.20 13.31
N TYR A 109 -4.52 -3.54 13.33
CA TYR A 109 -4.99 -4.27 14.53
C TYR A 109 -4.01 -4.24 15.70
N GLU A 110 -2.72 -4.07 15.43
CA GLU A 110 -1.69 -4.02 16.49
C GLU A 110 -1.43 -2.60 16.98
N GLN A 111 -1.47 -1.63 16.08
CA GLN A 111 -0.96 -0.29 16.36
C GLN A 111 -1.94 0.83 16.02
N GLY A 112 -3.05 0.56 15.36
CA GLY A 112 -4.02 1.58 14.97
C GLY A 112 -4.73 2.21 16.18
N ASP A 113 -4.98 3.52 16.14
CA ASP A 113 -5.77 4.22 17.16
C ASP A 113 -7.23 4.23 16.75
N PHE A 114 -8.00 3.35 17.34
CA PHE A 114 -9.44 3.27 17.12
C PHE A 114 -10.28 4.10 18.10
N UNK A 115 -9.61 4.57 18.71
CA UNK A 115 -10.20 5.33 19.59
C UNK A 115 -10.98 6.37 19.07
N SER A 116 -10.49 7.17 18.24
CA SER A 116 -11.17 8.23 17.50
C SER A 116 -12.50 7.77 16.88
N PHE A 117 -12.64 6.51 16.60
CA PHE A 117 -13.89 5.91 16.10
C PHE A 117 -14.82 5.44 17.24
N GLY A 118 -14.56 5.83 18.48
CA GLY A 118 -15.37 5.47 19.63
C GLY A 118 -15.28 4.00 20.02
N LYS A 119 -14.21 3.31 19.62
CA LYS A 119 -14.13 1.85 19.75
C LYS A 119 -12.76 1.44 20.31
N ASN A 120 -12.77 0.85 21.50
CA ASN A 120 -11.57 0.50 22.25
C ASN A 120 -11.38 -1.03 22.41
N SER A 121 -11.89 -1.82 21.48
CA SER A 121 -11.66 -3.26 21.51
C SER A 121 -11.19 -3.78 20.15
N PRO A 122 -10.38 -4.86 20.11
CA PRO A 122 -9.95 -5.46 18.83
C PRO A 122 -11.12 -5.88 17.93
N ALA A 123 -12.20 -6.37 18.50
CA ALA A 123 -13.40 -6.74 17.75
C ALA A 123 -14.04 -5.52 17.09
N ALA A 124 -14.08 -4.40 17.78
CA ALA A 124 -14.62 -3.14 17.25
C ALA A 124 -13.71 -2.56 16.17
N GLY A 125 -12.39 -2.75 16.28
CA GLY A 125 -11.42 -2.38 15.25
C GLY A 125 -11.69 -3.14 13.94
N LYS A 126 -11.94 -4.45 14.02
CA LYS A 126 -12.30 -5.27 12.84
C LYS A 126 -13.57 -4.77 12.16
N VAL A 127 -14.61 -4.45 12.94
CA VAL A 127 -15.87 -3.89 12.40
C VAL A 127 -15.60 -2.56 11.68
N THR A 128 -14.70 -1.73 12.23
CA THR A 128 -14.34 -0.46 11.61
C THR A 128 -13.61 -0.70 10.28
N VAL A 129 -12.59 -1.55 10.26
CA VAL A 129 -11.83 -1.87 9.04
C VAL A 129 -12.78 -2.40 7.95
N HIS A 130 -13.67 -3.33 8.31
CA HIS A 130 -14.64 -3.94 7.39
C HIS A 130 -15.63 -2.94 6.77
N GLN A 131 -15.79 -1.74 7.34
CA GLN A 131 -16.60 -0.67 6.75
C GLN A 131 -15.87 0.09 5.63
N PHE A 132 -14.57 -0.02 5.57
CA PHE A 132 -13.73 0.74 4.62
C PHE A 132 -13.11 -0.13 3.53
N VAL A 133 -12.98 -1.45 3.76
CA VAL A 133 -12.37 -2.36 2.80
C VAL A 133 -13.22 -3.63 2.63
N ASP A 134 -13.05 -4.28 1.50
CA ASP A 134 -13.75 -5.53 1.18
C ASP A 134 -13.24 -6.69 2.06
N GLU A 135 -14.04 -7.75 2.10
CA GLU A 135 -13.73 -8.96 2.87
C GLU A 135 -12.39 -9.58 2.49
N ASP A 136 -12.05 -9.62 1.22
CA ASP A 136 -10.79 -10.19 0.73
C ASP A 136 -9.56 -9.39 1.22
N VAL A 137 -9.67 -8.07 1.31
CA VAL A 137 -8.63 -7.19 1.88
C VAL A 137 -8.53 -7.44 3.40
N GLU A 138 -9.67 -7.48 4.10
CA GLU A 138 -9.71 -7.70 5.56
C GLU A 138 -9.11 -9.06 5.94
N VAL A 139 -9.35 -10.09 5.15
CA VAL A 139 -8.74 -11.42 5.35
C VAL A 139 -7.21 -11.33 5.30
N VAL A 140 -6.64 -10.56 4.36
CA VAL A 140 -5.18 -10.36 4.27
C VAL A 140 -4.67 -9.68 5.54
N ILE A 141 -5.33 -8.61 6.00
CA ILE A 141 -4.94 -7.87 7.22
C ILE A 141 -4.98 -8.81 8.44
N THR A 142 -6.05 -9.59 8.58
CA THR A 142 -6.22 -10.54 9.70
C THR A 142 -5.15 -11.61 9.68
N ARG A 143 -4.86 -12.18 8.51
CA ARG A 143 -3.79 -13.19 8.35
C ARG A 143 -2.43 -12.61 8.73
N TYR A 144 -2.12 -11.42 8.25
CA TYR A 144 -0.87 -10.74 8.59
C TYR A 144 -0.73 -10.52 10.11
N ALA A 145 -1.79 -10.04 10.75
CA ALA A 145 -1.81 -9.79 12.20
C ALA A 145 -1.65 -11.09 13.03
N ALA A 146 -2.06 -12.23 12.46
CA ALA A 146 -1.92 -13.54 13.12
C ALA A 146 -0.52 -14.15 12.96
N LEU A 147 0.33 -13.61 12.06
CA LEU A 147 1.66 -14.16 11.82
C LEU A 147 2.59 -13.93 13.01
N GLN A 148 3.28 -14.97 13.39
CA GLN A 148 4.34 -14.90 14.40
C GLN A 148 5.68 -14.68 13.69
N TRP A 149 6.23 -13.49 13.81
CA TRP A 149 7.46 -13.10 13.13
C TRP A 149 8.70 -13.54 13.93
N ASN A 150 8.86 -14.88 14.08
CA ASN A 150 10.05 -15.47 14.71
C ASN A 150 10.58 -16.62 13.82
N ALA A 151 11.83 -16.99 14.04
CA ALA A 151 12.54 -17.95 13.19
C ALA A 151 11.85 -19.32 13.13
N GLU A 152 11.32 -19.78 14.27
CA GLU A 152 10.66 -21.09 14.37
C GLU A 152 9.35 -21.14 13.55
N ALA A 153 8.52 -20.10 13.68
CA ALA A 153 7.26 -19.99 12.92
C ALA A 153 7.54 -19.88 11.42
N ILE A 154 8.53 -19.09 11.02
CA ILE A 154 8.93 -18.96 9.61
C ILE A 154 9.40 -20.30 9.06
N GLN A 155 10.24 -21.02 9.81
CA GLN A 155 10.74 -22.33 9.41
C GLN A 155 9.58 -23.32 9.21
N THR A 156 8.62 -23.34 10.15
CA THR A 156 7.42 -24.19 10.06
C THR A 156 6.59 -23.87 8.80
N MET A 157 6.42 -22.60 8.48
CA MET A 157 5.70 -22.19 7.27
C MET A 157 6.41 -22.68 6.00
N LEU A 158 7.73 -22.56 5.95
CA LEU A 158 8.51 -23.02 4.79
C LEU A 158 8.44 -24.53 4.60
N GLU A 159 8.50 -25.29 5.72
CA GLU A 159 8.42 -26.75 5.69
C GLU A 159 7.01 -27.28 5.41
N GLY A 160 5.97 -26.50 5.76
CA GLY A 160 4.58 -26.88 5.55
C GLY A 160 3.99 -26.48 4.21
N SER A 161 4.73 -25.77 3.34
CA SER A 161 4.24 -25.39 2.02
C SER A 161 4.31 -26.62 1.09
N PRO A 162 3.16 -27.14 0.61
CA PRO A 162 3.18 -28.20 -0.40
C PRO A 162 3.76 -27.66 -1.72
N GLU A 163 4.51 -28.48 -2.44
CA GLU A 163 5.04 -28.23 -3.78
C GLU A 163 3.92 -28.09 -4.82
#